data_cda0273b6c0366c02140c8395c5555cb
#
_entry.id   cda0273b6c0366c02140c8395c5555cb
#
_cell.length_a   1.000
_cell.length_b   1.000
_cell.length_c   1.000
_cell.angle_alpha   90.00
_cell.angle_beta   90.00
_cell.angle_gamma   90.00
#
_symmetry.space_group_name_H-M   'P 1'
#
loop_
_entity.id
_entity.type
_entity.pdbx_description
1 polymer ?
#
loop_
_entity_poly.entity_id
_entity_poly.type
_entity_poly.pdbx_seq_one_letter_code
_entity_poly.pdbx_strand_id
1 'polypeptide(L)'
;MPLPFEKPKLERTKTGNLFGSPYAFKQYGESGTAVSELLPHLSTCVDEMCVIRSMVADNINHNGACLQMNTGEQAFSRPSMGSWLLYGLGSENRNLPGYVVISPAQPAQGAPLWSSSFLPASYQGTLVNDL
;
A
#
# COMPACT_ATOMS: atom_id res chain seq x y z
N MET A 1 12.96 25.03 1.97
CA MET A 1 11.87 25.89 2.47
C MET A 1 11.67 25.61 3.95
N PRO A 2 11.56 26.60 4.83
CA PRO A 2 11.24 26.36 6.23
C PRO A 2 9.85 25.74 6.38
N LEU A 3 9.67 24.95 7.45
CA LEU A 3 8.38 24.35 7.77
C LEU A 3 7.40 25.47 8.22
N PRO A 4 6.17 25.51 7.70
CA PRO A 4 5.15 26.47 8.11
C PRO A 4 4.46 26.09 9.45
N PHE A 5 4.89 25.03 10.08
CA PHE A 5 4.36 24.49 11.34
C PHE A 5 5.50 24.06 12.25
N GLU A 6 5.19 23.71 13.50
CA GLU A 6 6.18 23.20 14.45
C GLU A 6 6.85 21.93 13.92
N LYS A 7 8.19 21.88 14.03
CA LYS A 7 8.96 20.73 13.54
C LYS A 7 8.54 19.45 14.27
N PRO A 8 8.16 18.39 13.54
CA PRO A 8 7.84 17.13 14.18
C PRO A 8 9.07 16.56 14.91
N LYS A 9 8.85 16.03 16.10
CA LYS A 9 9.89 15.31 16.85
C LYS A 9 10.04 13.92 16.27
N LEU A 10 11.19 13.65 15.67
CA LEU A 10 11.53 12.32 15.15
C LEU A 10 12.48 11.63 16.13
N GLU A 11 12.27 10.33 16.36
CA GLU A 11 13.00 9.58 17.39
C GLU A 11 14.51 9.48 17.14
N ARG A 12 14.95 9.47 15.89
CA ARG A 12 16.34 9.16 15.52
C ARG A 12 16.99 10.16 14.58
N THR A 13 16.29 11.20 14.17
CA THR A 13 16.80 12.17 13.20
C THR A 13 16.47 13.60 13.59
N LYS A 14 17.34 14.53 13.21
CA LYS A 14 17.04 15.97 13.32
C LYS A 14 16.20 16.39 12.10
N THR A 15 15.09 17.05 12.33
CA THR A 15 14.26 17.62 11.27
C THR A 15 14.99 18.79 10.62
N GLY A 16 15.20 18.72 9.31
CA GLY A 16 15.73 19.82 8.51
C GLY A 16 14.63 20.71 7.93
N ASN A 17 14.88 21.25 6.76
CA ASN A 17 13.89 21.95 5.94
C ASN A 17 13.14 20.96 5.06
N LEU A 18 11.97 21.40 4.52
CA LEU A 18 11.25 20.63 3.51
C LEU A 18 12.10 20.55 2.23
N PHE A 19 12.22 19.34 1.73
CA PHE A 19 12.75 19.08 0.40
C PHE A 19 11.57 18.90 -0.56
N GLY A 20 11.47 19.77 -1.55
CA GLY A 20 10.43 19.65 -2.58
C GLY A 20 10.67 18.41 -3.45
N SER A 21 9.58 17.84 -3.99
CA SER A 21 9.72 16.73 -4.93
C SER A 21 10.55 17.15 -6.16
N PRO A 22 11.56 16.37 -6.56
CA PRO A 22 12.28 16.59 -7.82
C PRO A 22 11.44 16.23 -9.05
N TYR A 23 10.32 15.52 -8.86
CA TYR A 23 9.43 15.08 -9.92
C TYR A 23 8.24 16.00 -10.07
N ALA A 24 7.80 16.20 -11.31
CA ALA A 24 6.63 16.99 -11.62
C ALA A 24 5.32 16.27 -11.26
N PHE A 25 4.35 17.05 -10.81
CA PHE A 25 2.97 16.58 -10.57
C PHE A 25 2.02 17.36 -11.45
N LYS A 26 1.05 16.67 -12.03
CA LYS A 26 -0.06 17.28 -12.79
C LYS A 26 -1.38 16.73 -12.29
N GLN A 27 -2.44 17.49 -12.47
CA GLN A 27 -3.80 17.04 -12.23
C GLN A 27 -4.31 16.25 -13.43
N TYR A 28 -4.97 15.13 -13.18
CA TYR A 28 -5.51 14.23 -14.18
C TYR A 28 -6.95 13.87 -13.84
N GLY A 29 -7.70 13.48 -14.88
CA GLY A 29 -9.09 13.04 -14.79
C GLY A 29 -10.06 14.18 -14.41
N GLU A 30 -11.34 13.85 -14.32
CA GLU A 30 -12.39 14.76 -13.87
C GLU A 30 -12.26 15.07 -12.37
N SER A 31 -11.72 14.10 -11.62
CA SER A 31 -11.43 14.25 -10.19
C SER A 31 -10.33 15.28 -9.87
N GLY A 32 -9.51 15.66 -10.85
CA GLY A 32 -8.38 16.55 -10.65
C GLY A 32 -7.30 15.99 -9.73
N THR A 33 -7.19 14.68 -9.64
CA THR A 33 -6.21 14.01 -8.77
C THR A 33 -4.79 14.27 -9.26
N ALA A 34 -3.93 14.78 -8.36
CA ALA A 34 -2.52 14.99 -8.67
C ALA A 34 -1.75 13.68 -8.73
N VAL A 35 -1.12 13.41 -9.89
CA VAL A 35 -0.29 12.21 -10.12
C VAL A 35 1.11 12.64 -10.56
N SER A 36 2.12 11.94 -10.06
CA SER A 36 3.52 12.16 -10.44
C SER A 36 3.79 11.67 -11.87
N GLU A 37 4.70 12.35 -12.57
CA GLU A 37 5.22 11.93 -13.88
C GLU A 37 5.85 10.53 -13.88
N LEU A 38 6.20 10.00 -12.71
CA LEU A 38 6.70 8.62 -12.54
C LEU A 38 5.63 7.55 -12.79
N LEU A 39 4.35 7.92 -12.80
CA LEU A 39 3.23 6.99 -12.90
C LEU A 39 2.34 7.31 -14.11
N PRO A 40 2.90 7.31 -15.34
CA PRO A 40 2.16 7.76 -16.52
C PRO A 40 0.95 6.88 -16.86
N HIS A 41 1.03 5.58 -16.62
CA HIS A 41 -0.09 4.67 -16.88
C HIS A 41 -1.19 4.78 -15.81
N LEU A 42 -0.81 5.05 -14.55
CA LEU A 42 -1.77 5.25 -13.48
C LEU A 42 -2.62 6.50 -13.71
N SER A 43 -2.02 7.55 -14.28
CA SER A 43 -2.72 8.80 -14.58
C SER A 43 -3.87 8.66 -15.59
N THR A 44 -3.88 7.61 -16.40
CA THR A 44 -4.94 7.37 -17.40
C THR A 44 -6.19 6.72 -16.81
N CYS A 45 -6.12 6.15 -15.61
CA CYS A 45 -7.25 5.49 -14.94
C CYS A 45 -7.58 6.11 -13.58
N VAL A 46 -7.15 7.33 -13.34
CA VAL A 46 -7.26 7.99 -12.03
C VAL A 46 -8.70 8.19 -11.57
N ASP A 47 -9.65 8.35 -12.49
CA ASP A 47 -11.07 8.53 -12.16
C ASP A 47 -11.76 7.22 -11.73
N GLU A 48 -11.15 6.07 -12.02
CA GLU A 48 -11.60 4.76 -11.57
C GLU A 48 -11.01 4.39 -10.20
N MET A 49 -10.18 5.27 -9.62
CA MET A 49 -9.44 5.01 -8.38
C MET A 49 -10.04 5.75 -7.19
N CYS A 50 -10.11 5.07 -6.04
CA CYS A 50 -10.35 5.69 -4.75
C CYS A 50 -9.02 6.02 -4.07
N VAL A 51 -8.64 7.31 -4.04
CA VAL A 51 -7.40 7.79 -3.44
C VAL A 51 -7.64 8.27 -2.01
N ILE A 52 -7.25 7.47 -1.03
CA ILE A 52 -7.38 7.79 0.39
C ILE A 52 -6.07 8.40 0.89
N ARG A 53 -6.05 9.73 1.09
CA ARG A 53 -4.85 10.48 1.50
C ARG A 53 -4.65 10.58 3.02
N SER A 54 -5.64 10.17 3.80
CA SER A 54 -5.66 10.31 5.26
C SER A 54 -5.32 9.01 6.01
N MET A 55 -4.83 7.99 5.29
CA MET A 55 -4.44 6.73 5.92
C MET A 55 -3.24 6.91 6.83
N VAL A 56 -3.37 6.49 8.09
CA VAL A 56 -2.34 6.54 9.12
C VAL A 56 -2.30 5.19 9.83
N ALA A 57 -1.09 4.68 10.09
CA ALA A 57 -0.89 3.53 10.94
C ALA A 57 -0.54 3.97 12.36
N ASP A 58 -1.02 3.23 13.37
CA ASP A 58 -0.80 3.55 14.79
C ASP A 58 0.60 3.15 15.27
N ASN A 59 1.35 2.41 14.47
CA ASN A 59 2.67 1.91 14.81
C ASN A 59 3.76 2.64 14.03
N ILE A 60 4.74 3.20 14.76
CA ILE A 60 5.93 3.83 14.15
C ILE A 60 6.93 2.82 13.58
N ASN A 61 6.85 1.55 14.00
CA ASN A 61 7.67 0.48 13.47
C ASN A 61 7.10 0.02 12.13
N HIS A 62 7.94 0.00 11.09
CA HIS A 62 7.55 -0.40 9.73
C HIS A 62 6.82 -1.75 9.69
N ASN A 63 7.28 -2.72 10.48
CA ASN A 63 6.71 -4.06 10.47
C ASN A 63 5.25 -4.06 10.91
N GLY A 64 4.96 -3.50 12.09
CA GLY A 64 3.59 -3.39 12.62
C GLY A 64 2.72 -2.49 11.76
N ALA A 65 3.26 -1.35 11.29
CA ALA A 65 2.54 -0.43 10.43
C ALA A 65 2.14 -1.07 9.09
N CYS A 66 3.05 -1.79 8.42
CA CYS A 66 2.76 -2.51 7.18
C CYS A 66 1.73 -3.61 7.41
N LEU A 67 1.84 -4.35 8.52
CA LEU A 67 0.87 -5.38 8.85
C LEU A 67 -0.53 -4.78 9.05
N GLN A 68 -0.62 -3.69 9.83
CA GLN A 68 -1.88 -2.98 10.05
C GLN A 68 -2.52 -2.49 8.75
N MET A 69 -1.73 -1.89 7.86
CA MET A 69 -2.24 -1.39 6.57
C MET A 69 -2.76 -2.49 5.66
N ASN A 70 -2.20 -3.70 5.74
CA ASN A 70 -2.61 -4.82 4.89
C ASN A 70 -3.69 -5.71 5.51
N THR A 71 -3.78 -5.77 6.85
CA THR A 71 -4.63 -6.74 7.56
C THR A 71 -5.58 -6.11 8.59
N GLY A 72 -5.41 -4.83 8.91
CA GLY A 72 -6.13 -4.14 9.99
C GLY A 72 -5.61 -4.44 11.39
N GLU A 73 -4.54 -5.24 11.53
CA GLU A 73 -3.98 -5.65 12.82
C GLU A 73 -2.44 -5.52 12.79
N GLN A 74 -1.84 -5.01 13.87
CA GLN A 74 -0.40 -4.74 13.90
C GLN A 74 0.45 -5.82 14.57
N ALA A 75 -0.15 -6.74 15.32
CA ALA A 75 0.54 -7.74 16.13
C ALA A 75 0.28 -9.19 15.68
N PHE A 76 -0.94 -9.47 15.24
CA PHE A 76 -1.37 -10.83 14.90
C PHE A 76 -1.66 -10.95 13.40
N SER A 77 -1.37 -12.13 12.84
CA SER A 77 -1.74 -12.44 11.47
C SER A 77 -3.27 -12.50 11.34
N ARG A 78 -3.81 -11.66 10.47
CA ARG A 78 -5.21 -11.66 10.03
C ARG A 78 -5.24 -11.84 8.52
N PRO A 79 -6.36 -12.23 7.93
CA PRO A 79 -6.45 -12.25 6.48
C PRO A 79 -6.18 -10.84 5.93
N SER A 80 -5.35 -10.79 4.90
CA SER A 80 -5.05 -9.53 4.21
C SER A 80 -6.27 -9.01 3.45
N MET A 81 -6.26 -7.73 3.11
CA MET A 81 -7.32 -7.10 2.32
C MET A 81 -7.57 -7.87 1.01
N GLY A 82 -6.51 -8.29 0.30
CA GLY A 82 -6.65 -9.08 -0.92
C GLY A 82 -7.29 -10.44 -0.69
N SER A 83 -6.97 -11.11 0.43
CA SER A 83 -7.61 -12.37 0.82
C SER A 83 -9.10 -12.19 1.13
N TRP A 84 -9.48 -11.11 1.81
CA TRP A 84 -10.88 -10.78 2.06
C TRP A 84 -11.65 -10.46 0.78
N LEU A 85 -11.04 -9.69 -0.13
CA LEU A 85 -11.66 -9.36 -1.42
C LEU A 85 -11.90 -10.63 -2.24
N LEU A 86 -10.90 -11.51 -2.32
CA LEU A 86 -11.03 -12.76 -3.04
C LEU A 86 -12.07 -13.69 -2.39
N TYR A 87 -12.13 -13.73 -1.05
CA TYR A 87 -13.13 -14.51 -0.31
C TYR A 87 -14.56 -14.00 -0.56
N GLY A 88 -14.76 -12.67 -0.52
CA GLY A 88 -16.09 -12.07 -0.61
C GLY A 88 -16.62 -11.94 -2.04
N LEU A 89 -15.75 -11.62 -2.99
CA LEU A 89 -16.12 -11.35 -4.39
C LEU A 89 -15.85 -12.53 -5.32
N GLY A 90 -14.98 -13.46 -4.90
CA GLY A 90 -14.54 -14.55 -5.75
C GLY A 90 -13.55 -14.10 -6.83
N SER A 91 -13.35 -14.93 -7.84
CA SER A 91 -12.56 -14.66 -9.03
C SER A 91 -13.27 -15.17 -10.26
N GLU A 92 -13.31 -14.35 -11.30
CA GLU A 92 -13.82 -14.76 -12.62
C GLU A 92 -12.87 -15.73 -13.33
N ASN A 93 -11.59 -15.71 -12.94
CA ASN A 93 -10.57 -16.56 -13.54
C ASN A 93 -10.42 -17.87 -12.75
N ARG A 94 -10.46 -19.00 -13.46
CA ARG A 94 -10.32 -20.35 -12.88
C ARG A 94 -8.90 -20.92 -13.00
N ASN A 95 -8.06 -20.32 -13.83
CA ASN A 95 -6.75 -20.88 -14.19
C ASN A 95 -5.57 -20.04 -13.69
N LEU A 96 -5.84 -18.88 -13.07
CA LEU A 96 -4.82 -18.01 -12.52
C LEU A 96 -5.15 -17.73 -11.05
N PRO A 97 -4.13 -17.40 -10.24
CA PRO A 97 -4.36 -16.94 -8.87
C PRO A 97 -5.29 -15.73 -8.86
N GLY A 98 -6.32 -15.75 -8.02
CA GLY A 98 -7.24 -14.62 -7.87
C GLY A 98 -6.64 -13.45 -7.08
N TYR A 99 -5.54 -13.69 -6.34
CA TYR A 99 -4.81 -12.66 -5.61
C TYR A 99 -3.32 -12.80 -5.89
N VAL A 100 -2.76 -11.82 -6.59
CA VAL A 100 -1.34 -11.75 -6.95
C VAL A 100 -0.69 -10.59 -6.20
N VAL A 101 0.47 -10.84 -5.63
CA VAL A 101 1.31 -9.86 -4.95
C VAL A 101 2.59 -9.68 -5.76
N ILE A 102 2.82 -8.48 -6.22
CA ILE A 102 4.05 -8.12 -6.96
C ILE A 102 4.96 -7.36 -6.01
N SER A 103 6.13 -7.92 -5.73
CA SER A 103 7.12 -7.28 -4.88
C SER A 103 8.53 -7.62 -5.35
N PRO A 104 9.32 -6.63 -5.81
CA PRO A 104 10.68 -6.87 -6.31
C PRO A 104 11.64 -7.29 -5.20
N ALA A 105 11.28 -7.03 -3.94
CA ALA A 105 12.02 -7.46 -2.76
C ALA A 105 11.04 -7.93 -1.69
N GLN A 106 11.43 -8.95 -0.93
CA GLN A 106 10.59 -9.44 0.16
C GLN A 106 10.51 -8.39 1.28
N PRO A 107 9.32 -7.89 1.63
CA PRO A 107 9.15 -7.01 2.78
C PRO A 107 9.57 -7.69 4.08
N ALA A 108 9.99 -6.90 5.08
CA ALA A 108 10.48 -7.42 6.36
C ALA A 108 9.49 -8.36 7.08
N GLN A 109 8.18 -8.14 6.93
CA GLN A 109 7.13 -9.02 7.47
C GLN A 109 6.83 -10.24 6.58
N GLY A 110 7.21 -10.21 5.31
CA GLY A 110 6.99 -11.33 4.39
C GLY A 110 5.55 -11.76 4.24
N ALA A 111 5.33 -13.07 4.18
CA ALA A 111 4.03 -13.69 3.90
C ALA A 111 2.83 -13.23 4.76
N PRO A 112 2.96 -12.85 6.03
CA PRO A 112 1.85 -12.27 6.80
C PRO A 112 1.12 -11.11 6.13
N LEU A 113 1.81 -10.32 5.29
CA LEU A 113 1.21 -9.16 4.60
C LEU A 113 0.16 -9.54 3.54
N TRP A 114 0.21 -10.76 3.02
CA TRP A 114 -0.73 -11.28 2.02
C TRP A 114 -1.32 -12.63 2.42
N SER A 115 -1.31 -12.91 3.72
CA SER A 115 -1.81 -14.16 4.27
C SER A 115 -3.32 -14.27 4.19
N SER A 116 -3.80 -15.48 3.92
CA SER A 116 -5.20 -15.86 4.13
C SER A 116 -5.51 -16.12 5.62
N SER A 117 -4.49 -16.31 6.46
CA SER A 117 -4.59 -16.57 7.90
C SER A 117 -5.62 -17.70 8.21
N PHE A 118 -6.74 -17.39 8.86
CA PHE A 118 -7.79 -18.36 9.18
C PHE A 118 -8.77 -18.66 8.03
N LEU A 119 -8.68 -17.92 6.90
CA LEU A 119 -9.42 -18.28 5.69
C LEU A 119 -8.75 -19.45 4.98
N PRO A 120 -9.47 -20.21 4.13
CA PRO A 120 -8.88 -21.28 3.33
C PRO A 120 -7.66 -20.85 2.53
N ALA A 121 -6.70 -21.73 2.35
CA ALA A 121 -5.43 -21.44 1.65
C ALA A 121 -5.62 -20.99 0.18
N SER A 122 -6.75 -21.31 -0.44
CA SER A 122 -7.09 -20.84 -1.79
C SER A 122 -7.22 -19.31 -1.91
N TYR A 123 -7.34 -18.61 -0.80
CA TYR A 123 -7.40 -17.14 -0.74
C TYR A 123 -6.06 -16.49 -0.39
N GLN A 124 -5.00 -17.30 -0.25
CA GLN A 124 -3.64 -16.83 -0.03
C GLN A 124 -3.12 -16.04 -1.24
N GLY A 125 -2.45 -14.91 -0.97
CA GLY A 125 -1.78 -14.16 -2.03
C GLY A 125 -0.61 -14.94 -2.61
N THR A 126 -0.49 -14.95 -3.94
CA THR A 126 0.62 -15.56 -4.68
C THR A 126 1.67 -14.49 -4.96
N LEU A 127 2.86 -14.65 -4.36
CA LEU A 127 3.97 -13.72 -4.53
C LEU A 127 4.67 -13.95 -5.89
N VAL A 128 4.89 -12.86 -6.62
CA VAL A 128 5.76 -12.77 -7.79
C VAL A 128 6.86 -11.76 -7.48
N ASN A 129 8.09 -12.23 -7.41
CA ASN A 129 9.27 -11.44 -7.01
C ASN A 129 10.34 -11.32 -8.11
N ASP A 130 10.24 -12.09 -9.18
CA ASP A 130 11.18 -12.07 -10.31
C ASP A 130 10.49 -11.44 -11.53
N LEU A 131 10.51 -10.10 -11.60
CA LEU A 131 10.01 -9.32 -12.73
C LEU A 131 11.15 -8.51 -13.36
#